data_1588b7cc97624365c20f3b1c31c69ebb
#
_entry.id   1588b7cc97624365c20f3b1c31c69ebb
#
_cell.length_a   1.000
_cell.length_b   1.000
_cell.length_c   1.000
_cell.angle_alpha   90.00
_cell.angle_beta   90.00
_cell.angle_gamma   90.00
#
_symmetry.space_group_name_H-M   'P 1'
#
loop_
_entity.id
_entity.type
_entity.pdbx_description
1 polymer ?
#
loop_
_entity_poly.entity_id
_entity_poly.type
_entity_poly.pdbx_seq_one_letter_code
_entity_poly.pdbx_strand_id
1 'polypeptide(L)' 'MTELEIKLAKLNGIEKLVMAEEIDRRIRKKYTISDEFAILRQRDDKPEEFAEYNAYAEKCKAEVKAEFAAAE' A
#
# COMPACT_ATOMS: atom_id res chain seq x y z
N MET A 1 -7.76 -8.14 3.28
CA MET A 1 -7.76 -8.57 4.71
C MET A 1 -9.15 -9.00 5.14
N THR A 2 -9.22 -9.88 6.10
CA THR A 2 -10.50 -10.30 6.65
C THR A 2 -11.02 -9.24 7.63
N GLU A 3 -12.34 -9.23 7.82
CA GLU A 3 -12.99 -8.32 8.79
C GLU A 3 -12.47 -8.55 10.21
N LEU A 4 -12.22 -9.79 10.57
CA LEU A 4 -11.68 -10.13 11.89
C LEU A 4 -10.29 -9.55 12.12
N GLU A 5 -9.41 -9.64 11.12
CA GLU A 5 -8.08 -9.08 11.22
C GLU A 5 -8.11 -7.57 11.41
N ILE A 6 -8.99 -6.89 10.69
CA ILE A 6 -9.17 -5.44 10.81
C ILE A 6 -9.68 -5.08 12.20
N LYS A 7 -10.68 -5.78 12.69
CA LYS A 7 -11.25 -5.53 14.02
C LYS A 7 -10.23 -5.76 15.13
N LEU A 8 -9.39 -6.80 15.00
CA LEU A 8 -8.34 -7.05 15.97
C LEU A 8 -7.28 -5.95 15.96
N ALA A 9 -6.92 -5.44 14.77
CA ALA A 9 -5.97 -4.33 14.66
C ALA A 9 -6.52 -3.07 15.34
N LYS A 10 -7.79 -2.77 15.15
CA LYS A 10 -8.45 -1.61 15.78
C LYS A 10 -8.49 -1.76 17.28
N LEU A 11 -8.87 -2.94 17.75
CA LEU A 11 -8.98 -3.23 19.18
C LEU A 11 -7.65 -3.09 19.90
N ASN A 12 -6.55 -3.53 19.25
CA ASN A 12 -5.22 -3.48 19.81
C ASN A 12 -4.50 -2.13 19.60
N GLY A 13 -5.16 -1.18 18.94
CA GLY A 13 -4.58 0.14 18.72
C GLY A 13 -3.44 0.18 17.71
N ILE A 14 -3.33 -0.85 16.85
CA ILE A 14 -2.26 -0.95 15.86
C ILE A 14 -2.79 -0.83 14.42
N GLU A 15 -3.95 -0.20 14.26
CA GLU A 15 -4.60 -0.06 12.96
C GLU A 15 -3.69 0.54 11.90
N LYS A 16 -3.02 1.65 12.22
CA LYS A 16 -2.14 2.33 11.25
C LYS A 16 -0.97 1.45 10.83
N LEU A 17 -0.40 0.71 11.76
CA LEU A 17 0.71 -0.19 11.47
C LEU A 17 0.27 -1.33 10.55
N VAL A 18 -0.86 -1.95 10.85
CA VAL A 18 -1.41 -3.05 10.05
C VAL A 18 -1.78 -2.56 8.65
N MET A 19 -2.38 -1.37 8.55
CA MET A 19 -2.70 -0.77 7.25
C MET A 19 -1.44 -0.56 6.42
N ALA A 20 -0.38 0.00 7.02
CA ALA A 20 0.87 0.25 6.31
C ALA A 20 1.50 -1.06 5.81
N GLU A 21 1.49 -2.10 6.63
CA GLU A 21 2.01 -3.41 6.23
C GLU A 21 1.21 -4.03 5.09
N GLU A 22 -0.11 -3.91 5.13
CA GLU A 22 -0.96 -4.45 4.07
C GLU A 22 -0.78 -3.69 2.76
N ILE A 23 -0.67 -2.36 2.83
CA ILE A 23 -0.41 -1.54 1.65
C ILE A 23 0.92 -1.95 1.02
N ASP A 24 1.96 -2.09 1.82
CA ASP A 24 3.28 -2.50 1.33
C ASP A 24 3.23 -3.88 0.68
N ARG A 25 2.54 -4.83 1.31
CA ARG A 25 2.38 -6.19 0.76
C ARG A 25 1.73 -6.15 -0.62
N ARG A 26 0.69 -5.33 -0.81
CA ARG A 26 0.00 -5.21 -2.09
C ARG A 26 0.89 -4.57 -3.15
N ILE A 27 1.66 -3.56 -2.77
CA ILE A 27 2.61 -2.93 -3.69
C ILE A 27 3.66 -3.96 -4.13
N ARG A 28 4.16 -4.79 -3.20
CA ARG A 28 5.19 -5.80 -3.49
C ARG A 28 4.72 -6.92 -4.41
N LYS A 29 3.42 -7.09 -4.60
CA LYS A 29 2.90 -8.05 -5.59
C LYS A 29 3.22 -7.63 -7.02
N LYS A 30 3.33 -6.34 -7.28
CA LYS A 30 3.62 -5.82 -8.62
C LYS A 30 5.04 -5.28 -8.73
N TYR A 31 5.56 -4.68 -7.68
CA TYR A 31 6.88 -4.05 -7.67
C TYR A 31 7.72 -4.62 -6.54
N THR A 32 8.91 -5.14 -6.88
CA THR A 32 9.88 -5.56 -5.87
C THR A 32 10.53 -4.32 -5.26
N ILE A 33 11.25 -4.50 -4.15
CA ILE A 33 12.01 -3.41 -3.54
C ILE A 33 13.05 -2.87 -4.53
N SER A 34 13.69 -3.76 -5.31
CA SER A 34 14.65 -3.36 -6.33
C SER A 34 14.01 -2.53 -7.43
N ASP A 35 12.80 -2.92 -7.87
CA ASP A 35 12.03 -2.17 -8.86
C ASP A 35 11.70 -0.77 -8.34
N GLU A 36 11.26 -0.68 -7.09
CA GLU A 36 10.92 0.59 -6.46
C GLU A 36 12.12 1.53 -6.40
N PHE A 37 13.28 1.03 -5.97
CA PHE A 37 14.51 1.82 -5.94
C PHE A 37 14.91 2.31 -7.33
N ALA A 38 14.79 1.44 -8.34
CA ALA A 38 15.10 1.82 -9.72
C ALA A 38 14.18 2.93 -10.22
N ILE A 39 12.88 2.81 -9.95
CA ILE A 39 11.88 3.80 -10.34
C ILE A 39 12.14 5.15 -9.67
N LEU A 40 12.42 5.14 -8.37
CA LEU A 40 12.69 6.36 -7.62
C LEU A 40 14.00 7.02 -8.06
N ARG A 41 15.04 6.22 -8.36
CA ARG A 41 16.33 6.71 -8.84
C ARG A 41 16.20 7.36 -10.20
N GLN A 42 15.38 6.80 -11.08
CA GLN A 42 15.21 7.26 -12.46
C GLN A 42 13.99 8.18 -12.65
N ARG A 43 13.44 8.67 -11.55
CA ARG A 43 12.22 9.48 -11.58
C ARG A 43 12.31 10.68 -12.52
N ASP A 44 13.44 11.37 -12.54
CA ASP A 44 13.63 12.55 -13.39
C ASP A 44 13.83 12.19 -14.85
N ASP A 45 14.44 11.03 -15.12
CA ASP A 45 14.70 10.56 -16.48
C ASP A 45 13.52 9.81 -17.08
N LYS A 46 12.77 9.11 -16.24
CA LYS A 46 11.62 8.29 -16.65
C LYS A 46 10.40 8.60 -15.81
N PRO A 47 9.82 9.80 -15.95
CA PRO A 47 8.68 10.22 -15.13
C PRO A 47 7.43 9.37 -15.35
N GLU A 48 7.28 8.74 -16.51
CA GLU A 48 6.11 7.89 -16.79
C GLU A 48 6.09 6.65 -15.93
N GLU A 49 7.25 6.02 -15.71
CA GLU A 49 7.36 4.84 -14.83
C GLU A 49 7.03 5.22 -13.39
N PHE A 50 7.51 6.38 -12.95
CA PHE A 50 7.19 6.87 -11.61
C PHE A 50 5.71 7.16 -11.46
N ALA A 51 5.09 7.76 -12.48
CA ALA A 51 3.65 8.05 -12.46
C ALA A 51 2.81 6.78 -12.35
N GLU A 52 3.17 5.74 -13.08
CA GLU A 52 2.47 4.45 -13.01
C GLU A 52 2.63 3.81 -11.62
N TYR A 53 3.84 3.81 -11.08
CA TYR A 53 4.12 3.29 -9.76
C TYR A 53 3.31 4.05 -8.70
N ASN A 54 3.35 5.37 -8.75
CA ASN A 54 2.64 6.22 -7.79
C ASN A 54 1.14 5.99 -7.86
N ALA A 55 0.57 5.89 -9.06
CA ALA A 55 -0.86 5.61 -9.23
C ALA A 55 -1.25 4.26 -8.63
N TYR A 56 -0.42 3.24 -8.83
CA TYR A 56 -0.66 1.93 -8.24
C TYR A 56 -0.59 1.97 -6.72
N ALA A 57 0.41 2.65 -6.18
CA ALA A 57 0.57 2.80 -4.73
C ALA A 57 -0.63 3.52 -4.10
N GLU A 58 -1.10 4.59 -4.72
CA GLU A 58 -2.27 5.32 -4.24
C GLU A 58 -3.54 4.47 -4.31
N LYS A 59 -3.67 3.66 -5.34
CA LYS A 59 -4.79 2.72 -5.46
C LYS A 59 -4.77 1.71 -4.31
N CYS A 60 -3.61 1.15 -4.00
CA CYS A 60 -3.47 0.21 -2.88
C CYS A 60 -3.86 0.86 -1.55
N LYS A 61 -3.41 2.08 -1.32
CA LYS A 61 -3.77 2.85 -0.12
C LYS A 61 -5.28 3.05 -0.01
N ALA A 62 -5.91 3.47 -1.11
CA ALA A 62 -7.35 3.72 -1.13
C ALA A 62 -8.15 2.44 -0.86
N GLU A 63 -7.74 1.32 -1.44
CA GLU A 63 -8.40 0.04 -1.22
C GLU A 63 -8.32 -0.41 0.24
N VAL A 64 -7.13 -0.31 0.85
CA VAL A 64 -6.94 -0.71 2.25
C VAL A 64 -7.73 0.19 3.17
N LYS A 65 -7.72 1.50 2.95
CA LYS A 65 -8.51 2.45 3.75
C LYS A 65 -10.00 2.15 3.67
N ALA A 66 -10.50 1.82 2.47
CA ALA A 66 -11.90 1.48 2.27
C ALA A 66 -12.27 0.20 3.01
N GLU A 67 -11.41 -0.80 2.99
CA GLU A 67 -11.65 -2.06 3.71
C GLU A 67 -11.71 -1.84 5.21
N PHE A 68 -10.82 -1.02 5.76
CA PHE A 68 -10.82 -0.71 7.18
C PHE A 68 -12.04 0.10 7.59
N ALA A 69 -12.47 1.04 6.76
CA ALA A 69 -13.69 1.82 7.02
C ALA A 69 -14.93 0.94 6.97
N ALA A 70 -15.00 0.00 6.04
CA ALA A 70 -16.15 -0.89 5.89
C ALA A 70 -16.30 -1.91 7.03
N ALA A 71 -15.24 -2.16 7.79
CA ALA A 71 -15.23 -3.13 8.88
C ALA A 71 -15.68 -2.54 10.24
N GLU A 72 -16.19 -1.34 10.27
CA GLU A 72 -16.68 -0.71 11.51
C GLU A 72 -18.02 -1.27 11.97
#